data_34aa262de49fd0ae13fd3ba1e2b67829
#
_entry.id   34aa262de49fd0ae13fd3ba1e2b67829
#
_cell.length_a   1.000
_cell.length_b   1.000
_cell.length_c   1.000
_cell.angle_alpha   90.00
_cell.angle_beta   90.00
_cell.angle_gamma   90.00
#
_symmetry.space_group_name_H-M   'P 1'
#
loop_
_entity.id
_entity.type
_entity.pdbx_description
1 polymer ?
#
loop_
_entity_poly.entity_id
_entity_poly.type
_entity_poly.pdbx_seq_one_letter_code
_entity_poly.pdbx_strand_id
1 'polypeptide(L)'
;MEDIYKKVWELRRSGKDGVLVTVVSKEGEGPVLAGNKMLVYADGSSTGTVGGGNLEYLAIKKAKEVMQSGKNSLEHYNLSSDEGEGTKTGMACGGQATLFFEALVQQKRVYIFGAGHIGKALFELLGNLDLNVTIVDDRREMIDALTQEGEKVHSGFSSYMDDTAFSREPYFLLATYQHKHDSTILNKIFQLNIKTPYI
;
A
#
# COMPACT_ATOMS: atom_id res chain seq x y z
N MET A 1 -2.58 8.85 -24.33
CA MET A 1 -2.84 9.06 -22.89
C MET A 1 -2.53 7.73 -22.19
N GLU A 2 -1.60 7.70 -21.27
CA GLU A 2 -1.26 6.48 -20.52
C GLU A 2 -2.47 6.06 -19.70
N ASP A 3 -2.80 4.76 -19.73
CA ASP A 3 -3.94 4.23 -18.97
C ASP A 3 -3.62 4.26 -17.47
N ILE A 4 -4.28 5.15 -16.74
CA ILE A 4 -4.08 5.33 -15.30
C ILE A 4 -4.37 4.05 -14.51
N TYR A 5 -5.33 3.23 -14.97
CA TYR A 5 -5.67 1.97 -14.32
C TYR A 5 -4.57 0.92 -14.48
N LYS A 6 -3.89 0.93 -15.64
CA LYS A 6 -2.69 0.10 -15.84
C LYS A 6 -1.59 0.49 -14.87
N LYS A 7 -1.37 1.80 -14.64
CA LYS A 7 -0.39 2.30 -13.66
C LYS A 7 -0.75 1.92 -12.22
N VAL A 8 -2.02 1.99 -11.85
CA VAL A 8 -2.52 1.51 -10.56
C VAL A 8 -2.26 0.02 -10.38
N TRP A 9 -2.53 -0.78 -11.42
CA TRP A 9 -2.27 -2.21 -11.39
C TRP A 9 -0.78 -2.55 -11.27
N GLU A 10 0.09 -1.86 -12.03
CA GLU A 10 1.55 -1.98 -11.94
C GLU A 10 2.05 -1.61 -10.54
N LEU A 11 1.53 -0.52 -9.94
CA LEU A 11 1.85 -0.11 -8.59
C LEU A 11 1.53 -1.20 -7.58
N ARG A 12 0.29 -1.72 -7.60
CA ARG A 12 -0.15 -2.79 -6.69
C ARG A 12 0.71 -4.04 -6.82
N ARG A 13 1.05 -4.46 -8.06
CA ARG A 13 1.94 -5.61 -8.30
C ARG A 13 3.37 -5.40 -7.83
N SER A 14 3.87 -4.17 -7.91
CA SER A 14 5.24 -3.86 -7.47
C SER A 14 5.39 -3.80 -5.96
N GLY A 15 4.28 -3.90 -5.24
CA GLY A 15 4.30 -3.81 -3.78
C GLY A 15 4.67 -2.42 -3.27
N LYS A 16 4.43 -1.35 -4.04
CA LYS A 16 4.70 0.03 -3.65
C LYS A 16 3.43 0.75 -3.25
N ASP A 17 3.58 1.72 -2.37
CA ASP A 17 2.48 2.59 -1.95
C ASP A 17 2.25 3.72 -2.94
N GLY A 18 1.01 4.17 -3.03
CA GLY A 18 0.60 5.33 -3.80
C GLY A 18 -0.77 5.84 -3.38
N VAL A 19 -1.22 6.90 -4.02
CA VAL A 19 -2.57 7.45 -3.83
C VAL A 19 -3.16 7.77 -5.18
N LEU A 20 -4.35 7.25 -5.46
CA LEU A 20 -5.12 7.65 -6.62
C LEU A 20 -6.00 8.85 -6.25
N VAL A 21 -5.75 9.97 -6.89
CA VAL A 21 -6.53 11.19 -6.73
C VAL A 21 -7.53 11.28 -7.88
N THR A 22 -8.82 11.43 -7.55
CA THR A 22 -9.89 11.56 -8.55
C THR A 22 -10.65 12.85 -8.32
N VAL A 23 -10.88 13.63 -9.37
CA VAL A 23 -11.82 14.75 -9.35
C VAL A 23 -13.24 14.21 -9.33
N VAL A 24 -13.94 14.36 -8.20
CA VAL A 24 -15.31 13.86 -8.02
C VAL A 24 -16.32 14.85 -8.60
N SER A 25 -16.12 16.13 -8.30
CA SER A 25 -16.97 17.21 -8.81
C SER A 25 -16.17 18.47 -9.09
N LYS A 26 -16.70 19.30 -9.96
CA LYS A 26 -16.14 20.63 -10.26
C LYS A 26 -17.29 21.59 -10.58
N GLU A 27 -17.21 22.79 -10.04
CA GLU A 27 -18.09 23.91 -10.33
C GLU A 27 -17.25 25.06 -10.89
N GLY A 28 -17.85 25.86 -11.78
CA GLY A 28 -17.18 26.99 -12.45
C GLY A 28 -16.40 26.59 -13.71
N GLU A 29 -15.63 27.50 -14.29
CA GLU A 29 -14.84 27.32 -15.51
C GLU A 29 -13.40 26.88 -15.21
N GLY A 30 -12.69 26.33 -16.19
CA GLY A 30 -11.25 25.99 -16.09
C GLY A 30 -10.89 24.56 -16.50
N PRO A 31 -9.62 24.18 -16.47
CA PRO A 31 -9.09 22.93 -17.02
C PRO A 31 -9.40 21.68 -16.18
N VAL A 32 -9.90 21.86 -14.97
CA VAL A 32 -10.30 20.74 -14.10
C VAL A 32 -11.57 20.12 -14.64
N LEU A 33 -11.60 18.78 -14.79
CA LEU A 33 -12.79 18.03 -15.24
C LEU A 33 -13.09 16.91 -14.26
N ALA A 34 -14.38 16.73 -13.93
CA ALA A 34 -14.83 15.57 -13.16
C ALA A 34 -14.42 14.27 -13.88
N GLY A 35 -13.93 13.31 -13.11
CA GLY A 35 -13.38 12.07 -13.64
C GLY A 35 -11.88 12.09 -13.94
N ASN A 36 -11.22 13.26 -14.00
CA ASN A 36 -9.78 13.33 -14.11
C ASN A 36 -9.10 12.62 -12.94
N LYS A 37 -7.97 11.95 -13.24
CA LYS A 37 -7.23 11.16 -12.24
C LYS A 37 -5.75 11.43 -12.30
N MET A 38 -5.13 11.39 -11.13
CA MET A 38 -3.68 11.48 -10.94
C MET A 38 -3.24 10.43 -9.93
N LEU A 39 -2.29 9.60 -10.30
CA LEU A 39 -1.62 8.67 -9.39
C LEU A 39 -0.38 9.33 -8.82
N VAL A 40 -0.30 9.42 -7.50
CA VAL A 40 0.85 9.95 -6.77
C VAL A 40 1.63 8.80 -6.14
N TYR A 41 2.92 8.74 -6.40
CA TYR A 41 3.83 7.71 -5.89
C TYR A 41 4.49 8.13 -4.56
N ALA A 42 5.11 7.17 -3.87
CA ALA A 42 5.75 7.39 -2.57
C ALA A 42 6.90 8.41 -2.62
N ASP A 43 7.61 8.52 -3.73
CA ASP A 43 8.67 9.51 -3.96
C ASP A 43 8.14 10.92 -4.24
N GLY A 44 6.81 11.06 -4.40
CA GLY A 44 6.14 12.32 -4.73
C GLY A 44 6.04 12.61 -6.22
N SER A 45 6.56 11.74 -7.09
CA SER A 45 6.26 11.80 -8.52
C SER A 45 4.79 11.47 -8.79
N SER A 46 4.27 11.86 -9.95
CA SER A 46 2.88 11.61 -10.31
C SER A 46 2.71 11.29 -11.80
N THR A 47 1.62 10.59 -12.12
CA THR A 47 1.18 10.29 -13.48
C THR A 47 -0.30 10.63 -13.62
N GLY A 48 -0.70 11.20 -14.76
CA GLY A 48 -2.05 11.74 -14.97
C GLY A 48 -2.18 13.19 -14.48
N THR A 49 -3.40 13.70 -14.41
CA THR A 49 -3.65 15.11 -14.03
C THR A 49 -5.00 15.28 -13.37
N VAL A 50 -5.07 16.21 -12.42
CA VAL A 50 -6.34 16.70 -11.83
C VAL A 50 -6.64 18.16 -12.21
N GLY A 51 -5.89 18.71 -13.20
CA GLY A 51 -6.15 20.05 -13.73
C GLY A 51 -4.94 20.99 -13.72
N GLY A 52 -3.80 20.55 -13.25
CA GLY A 52 -2.53 21.28 -13.29
C GLY A 52 -2.34 22.33 -12.19
N GLY A 53 -1.21 23.01 -12.26
CA GLY A 53 -0.88 24.16 -11.43
C GLY A 53 -0.82 23.88 -9.93
N ASN A 54 -1.24 24.85 -9.13
CA ASN A 54 -1.18 24.78 -7.67
C ASN A 54 -2.12 23.73 -7.07
N LEU A 55 -3.21 23.37 -7.79
CA LEU A 55 -4.11 22.30 -7.36
C LEU A 55 -3.36 20.96 -7.29
N GLU A 56 -2.54 20.62 -8.29
CA GLU A 56 -1.75 19.40 -8.26
C GLU A 56 -0.69 19.40 -7.18
N TYR A 57 -0.02 20.53 -6.97
CA TYR A 57 0.93 20.67 -5.86
C TYR A 57 0.27 20.38 -4.50
N LEU A 58 -0.90 20.97 -4.24
CA LEU A 58 -1.66 20.74 -3.00
C LEU A 58 -2.18 19.30 -2.93
N ALA A 59 -2.63 18.74 -4.05
CA ALA A 59 -3.07 17.35 -4.13
C ALA A 59 -1.92 16.37 -3.84
N ILE A 60 -0.71 16.60 -4.35
CA ILE A 60 0.48 15.78 -4.04
C ILE A 60 0.82 15.87 -2.55
N LYS A 61 0.77 17.06 -1.97
CA LYS A 61 1.00 17.25 -0.53
C LYS A 61 0.00 16.45 0.30
N LYS A 62 -1.29 16.55 -0.01
CA LYS A 62 -2.36 15.81 0.68
C LYS A 62 -2.22 14.29 0.46
N ALA A 63 -1.88 13.87 -0.75
CA ALA A 63 -1.65 12.45 -1.06
C ALA A 63 -0.57 11.83 -0.17
N LYS A 64 0.50 12.57 0.17
CA LYS A 64 1.54 12.09 1.10
C LYS A 64 0.98 11.86 2.52
N GLU A 65 0.10 12.74 2.99
CA GLU A 65 -0.58 12.57 4.29
C GLU A 65 -1.51 11.35 4.28
N VAL A 66 -2.28 11.18 3.20
CA VAL A 66 -3.17 10.03 2.98
C VAL A 66 -2.36 8.72 2.93
N MET A 67 -1.23 8.73 2.23
CA MET A 67 -0.34 7.56 2.15
C MET A 67 0.24 7.17 3.52
N GLN A 68 0.60 8.17 4.35
CA GLN A 68 1.10 7.92 5.69
C GLN A 68 0.02 7.37 6.64
N SER A 69 -1.20 7.90 6.54
CA SER A 69 -2.32 7.47 7.39
C SER A 69 -2.96 6.16 6.93
N GLY A 70 -2.83 5.82 5.65
CA GLY A 70 -3.54 4.70 5.01
C GLY A 70 -5.05 4.88 4.92
N LYS A 71 -5.57 6.08 5.19
CA LYS A 71 -7.01 6.39 5.20
C LYS A 71 -7.40 7.25 4.01
N ASN A 72 -8.46 6.86 3.32
CA ASN A 72 -9.03 7.66 2.25
C ASN A 72 -9.50 9.02 2.78
N SER A 73 -9.46 10.04 1.91
CA SER A 73 -9.89 11.39 2.25
C SER A 73 -10.66 12.02 1.10
N LEU A 74 -11.61 12.89 1.45
CA LEU A 74 -12.34 13.75 0.51
C LEU A 74 -12.03 15.20 0.86
N GLU A 75 -11.53 15.96 -0.10
CA GLU A 75 -11.07 17.34 0.14
C GLU A 75 -11.73 18.31 -0.86
N HIS A 76 -12.08 19.49 -0.35
CA HIS A 76 -12.65 20.57 -1.13
C HIS A 76 -11.61 21.66 -1.39
N TYR A 77 -11.46 22.04 -2.65
CA TYR A 77 -10.52 23.06 -3.10
C TYR A 77 -11.26 24.25 -3.73
N ASN A 78 -10.91 25.45 -3.28
CA ASN A 78 -11.36 26.67 -3.91
C ASN A 78 -10.35 27.08 -5.00
N LEU A 79 -10.82 27.14 -6.25
CA LEU A 79 -10.00 27.46 -7.44
C LEU A 79 -10.04 28.96 -7.76
N SER A 80 -10.71 29.78 -6.96
CA SER A 80 -10.76 31.21 -7.14
C SER A 80 -9.83 31.96 -6.17
N SER A 81 -9.55 33.20 -6.49
CA SER A 81 -8.88 34.13 -5.59
C SER A 81 -9.82 34.67 -4.47
N ASP A 82 -11.12 34.47 -4.66
CA ASP A 82 -12.16 35.04 -3.79
C ASP A 82 -12.39 34.22 -2.52
N GLU A 83 -13.13 34.76 -1.57
CA GLU A 83 -13.49 34.07 -0.33
C GLU A 83 -14.54 33.00 -0.61
N GLY A 84 -14.22 31.75 -0.28
CA GLY A 84 -15.09 30.58 -0.43
C GLY A 84 -14.64 29.45 0.48
N GLU A 85 -15.49 28.43 0.67
CA GLU A 85 -15.16 27.25 1.46
C GLU A 85 -14.10 26.39 0.77
N GLY A 86 -13.27 25.71 1.56
CA GLY A 86 -12.24 24.77 1.11
C GLY A 86 -10.82 25.34 1.09
N THR A 87 -9.87 24.48 0.74
CA THR A 87 -8.45 24.86 0.66
C THR A 87 -8.23 25.80 -0.53
N LYS A 88 -7.72 27.01 -0.25
CA LYS A 88 -7.44 28.02 -1.30
C LYS A 88 -6.26 27.56 -2.16
N THR A 89 -6.48 27.50 -3.47
CA THR A 89 -5.42 27.16 -4.43
C THR A 89 -4.64 28.37 -4.93
N GLY A 90 -5.18 29.58 -4.77
CA GLY A 90 -4.60 30.81 -5.34
C GLY A 90 -4.61 30.84 -6.88
N MET A 91 -5.43 30.02 -7.52
CA MET A 91 -5.60 30.00 -8.98
C MET A 91 -6.65 31.05 -9.37
N ALA A 92 -6.51 31.61 -10.57
CA ALA A 92 -7.45 32.59 -11.10
C ALA A 92 -8.58 31.96 -11.95
N CYS A 93 -8.72 30.63 -11.92
CA CYS A 93 -9.63 29.89 -12.81
C CYS A 93 -11.10 29.93 -12.37
N GLY A 94 -11.38 30.34 -11.13
CA GLY A 94 -12.73 30.38 -10.56
C GLY A 94 -13.37 29.02 -10.27
N GLY A 95 -14.31 28.98 -9.30
CA GLY A 95 -15.07 27.78 -8.95
C GLY A 95 -14.46 26.91 -7.85
N GLN A 96 -14.99 25.72 -7.72
CA GLN A 96 -14.61 24.73 -6.68
C GLN A 96 -14.37 23.36 -7.31
N ALA A 97 -13.52 22.57 -6.68
CA ALA A 97 -13.30 21.17 -7.03
C ALA A 97 -13.28 20.29 -5.78
N THR A 98 -13.90 19.12 -5.87
CA THR A 98 -13.82 18.09 -4.84
C THR A 98 -12.93 16.98 -5.34
N LEU A 99 -11.87 16.68 -4.59
CA LEU A 99 -10.94 15.60 -4.87
C LEU A 99 -11.10 14.47 -3.87
N PHE A 100 -11.20 13.23 -4.37
CA PHE A 100 -11.14 12.02 -3.57
C PHE A 100 -9.75 11.42 -3.65
N PHE A 101 -9.18 11.12 -2.51
CA PHE A 101 -7.88 10.52 -2.33
C PHE A 101 -8.06 9.08 -1.86
N GLU A 102 -7.79 8.13 -2.75
CA GLU A 102 -7.83 6.70 -2.46
C GLU A 102 -6.42 6.22 -2.11
N ALA A 103 -6.22 5.80 -0.87
CA ALA A 103 -4.96 5.23 -0.41
C ALA A 103 -4.75 3.85 -1.05
N LEU A 104 -3.78 3.74 -1.94
CA LEU A 104 -3.30 2.50 -2.52
C LEU A 104 -2.09 2.03 -1.70
N VAL A 105 -2.29 1.89 -0.40
CA VAL A 105 -1.26 1.37 0.50
C VAL A 105 -1.30 -0.15 0.46
N GLN A 106 -0.14 -0.77 0.64
CA GLN A 106 -0.08 -2.22 0.68
C GLN A 106 -0.97 -2.75 1.81
N GLN A 107 -1.72 -3.79 1.49
CA GLN A 107 -2.36 -4.60 2.50
C GLN A 107 -1.31 -5.09 3.50
N LYS A 108 -1.71 -5.15 4.76
CA LYS A 108 -0.85 -5.69 5.82
C LYS A 108 -0.32 -7.05 5.39
N ARG A 109 1.01 -7.21 5.43
CA ARG A 109 1.65 -8.47 5.10
C ARG A 109 1.89 -9.27 6.37
N VAL A 110 1.47 -10.51 6.32
CA VAL A 110 1.70 -11.50 7.39
C VAL A 110 2.66 -12.56 6.85
N TYR A 111 3.76 -12.75 7.53
CA TYR A 111 4.74 -13.80 7.23
C TYR A 111 4.61 -14.90 8.27
N ILE A 112 4.27 -16.11 7.82
CA ILE A 112 4.16 -17.30 8.66
C ILE A 112 5.42 -18.13 8.41
N PHE A 113 6.22 -18.32 9.43
CA PHE A 113 7.39 -19.20 9.40
C PHE A 113 7.05 -20.54 10.00
N GLY A 114 7.02 -21.56 9.18
CA GLY A 114 6.63 -22.94 9.48
C GLY A 114 5.27 -23.32 8.90
N ALA A 115 5.26 -24.30 8.01
CA ALA A 115 4.08 -24.89 7.37
C ALA A 115 3.57 -26.17 8.05
N GLY A 116 3.87 -26.34 9.35
CA GLY A 116 3.30 -27.40 10.18
C GLY A 116 1.81 -27.22 10.44
N HIS A 117 1.22 -28.01 11.31
CA HIS A 117 -0.22 -27.97 11.59
C HIS A 117 -0.73 -26.58 11.96
N ILE A 118 0.01 -25.85 12.82
CA ILE A 118 -0.38 -24.49 13.26
C ILE A 118 -0.24 -23.50 12.10
N GLY A 119 0.93 -23.50 11.40
CA GLY A 119 1.17 -22.59 10.30
C GLY A 119 0.19 -22.79 9.15
N LYS A 120 -0.12 -24.04 8.81
CA LYS A 120 -1.15 -24.37 7.81
C LYS A 120 -2.52 -23.83 8.19
N ALA A 121 -2.97 -24.07 9.42
CA ALA A 121 -4.26 -23.58 9.91
C ALA A 121 -4.33 -22.04 9.90
N LEU A 122 -3.25 -21.36 10.30
CA LEU A 122 -3.16 -19.90 10.23
C LEU A 122 -3.16 -19.38 8.78
N PHE A 123 -2.45 -20.06 7.87
CA PHE A 123 -2.41 -19.70 6.45
C PHE A 123 -3.80 -19.80 5.82
N GLU A 124 -4.54 -20.87 6.11
CA GLU A 124 -5.93 -21.07 5.66
C GLU A 124 -6.87 -20.01 6.25
N LEU A 125 -6.76 -19.72 7.55
CA LEU A 125 -7.61 -18.74 8.23
C LEU A 125 -7.37 -17.32 7.71
N LEU A 126 -6.11 -16.89 7.66
CA LEU A 126 -5.71 -15.53 7.29
C LEU A 126 -5.86 -15.27 5.79
N GLY A 127 -5.71 -16.29 4.95
CA GLY A 127 -5.93 -16.20 3.50
C GLY A 127 -7.38 -15.88 3.12
N ASN A 128 -8.36 -16.08 4.03
CA ASN A 128 -9.75 -15.66 3.84
C ASN A 128 -10.03 -14.20 4.29
N LEU A 129 -9.01 -13.52 4.81
CA LEU A 129 -9.08 -12.11 5.19
C LEU A 129 -8.42 -11.25 4.10
N ASP A 130 -8.67 -9.96 4.13
CA ASP A 130 -8.02 -8.99 3.21
C ASP A 130 -6.58 -8.70 3.65
N LEU A 131 -5.75 -9.75 3.64
CA LEU A 131 -4.34 -9.75 4.05
C LEU A 131 -3.48 -10.41 2.97
N ASN A 132 -2.26 -9.88 2.78
CA ASN A 132 -1.24 -10.57 2.00
C ASN A 132 -0.49 -11.54 2.91
N VAL A 133 -0.73 -12.83 2.77
CA VAL A 133 -0.12 -13.85 3.60
C VAL A 133 0.95 -14.61 2.82
N THR A 134 2.16 -14.64 3.36
CA THR A 134 3.28 -15.44 2.86
C THR A 134 3.59 -16.53 3.89
N ILE A 135 3.65 -17.79 3.47
CA ILE A 135 4.10 -18.90 4.33
C ILE A 135 5.44 -19.44 3.84
N VAL A 136 6.37 -19.64 4.77
CA VAL A 136 7.75 -20.08 4.51
C VAL A 136 8.05 -21.35 5.29
N ASP A 137 8.58 -22.36 4.64
CA ASP A 137 9.11 -23.57 5.28
C ASP A 137 10.31 -24.12 4.50
N ASP A 138 11.27 -24.71 5.19
CA ASP A 138 12.45 -25.32 4.59
C ASP A 138 12.22 -26.76 4.13
N ARG A 139 11.05 -27.31 4.41
CA ARG A 139 10.60 -28.65 4.00
C ARG A 139 9.64 -28.52 2.81
N ARG A 140 10.10 -28.93 1.64
CA ARG A 140 9.33 -28.80 0.39
C ARG A 140 7.97 -29.51 0.48
N GLU A 141 7.92 -30.69 1.06
CA GLU A 141 6.69 -31.48 1.21
C GLU A 141 5.60 -30.75 2.01
N MET A 142 5.99 -29.90 2.96
CA MET A 142 5.04 -29.08 3.74
C MET A 142 4.44 -27.97 2.91
N ILE A 143 5.24 -27.36 2.05
CA ILE A 143 4.80 -26.29 1.12
C ILE A 143 3.91 -26.87 0.03
N ASP A 144 4.30 -28.01 -0.56
CA ASP A 144 3.55 -28.65 -1.64
C ASP A 144 2.19 -29.18 -1.16
N ALA A 145 2.03 -29.49 0.14
CA ALA A 145 0.78 -29.93 0.75
C ALA A 145 -0.24 -28.81 1.01
N LEU A 146 0.13 -27.53 0.76
CA LEU A 146 -0.77 -26.40 0.95
C LEU A 146 -1.67 -26.20 -0.28
N THR A 147 -2.97 -26.26 -0.07
CA THR A 147 -3.98 -26.07 -1.14
C THR A 147 -4.50 -24.64 -1.25
N GLN A 148 -4.48 -23.89 -0.13
CA GLN A 148 -4.96 -22.50 -0.05
C GLN A 148 -4.19 -21.58 -1.01
N GLU A 149 -4.87 -20.60 -1.60
CA GLU A 149 -4.25 -19.52 -2.37
C GLU A 149 -3.41 -18.62 -1.44
N GLY A 150 -2.29 -18.11 -1.95
CA GLY A 150 -1.36 -17.25 -1.22
C GLY A 150 0.08 -17.53 -1.62
N GLU A 151 0.98 -16.72 -1.11
CA GLU A 151 2.41 -16.84 -1.40
C GLU A 151 3.03 -17.97 -0.55
N LYS A 152 3.55 -19.00 -1.23
CA LYS A 152 4.14 -20.19 -0.63
C LYS A 152 5.62 -20.26 -1.00
N VAL A 153 6.47 -20.28 -0.01
CA VAL A 153 7.93 -20.19 -0.22
C VAL A 153 8.64 -21.39 0.40
N HIS A 154 9.31 -22.17 -0.45
CA HIS A 154 10.27 -23.17 -0.02
C HIS A 154 11.64 -22.53 0.11
N SER A 155 12.09 -22.26 1.33
CA SER A 155 13.39 -21.65 1.62
C SER A 155 13.82 -21.93 3.06
N GLY A 156 15.11 -21.97 3.30
CA GLY A 156 15.65 -21.91 4.65
C GLY A 156 15.27 -20.58 5.33
N PHE A 157 14.85 -20.64 6.59
CA PHE A 157 14.32 -19.46 7.29
C PHE A 157 15.31 -18.29 7.34
N SER A 158 16.59 -18.55 7.63
CA SER A 158 17.61 -17.51 7.65
C SER A 158 17.85 -16.89 6.28
N SER A 159 17.96 -17.70 5.23
CA SER A 159 18.18 -17.25 3.86
C SER A 159 17.00 -16.38 3.39
N TYR A 160 15.78 -16.80 3.67
CA TYR A 160 14.59 -16.02 3.33
C TYR A 160 14.61 -14.64 4.00
N MET A 161 15.00 -14.58 5.29
CA MET A 161 15.11 -13.33 6.03
C MET A 161 16.18 -12.39 5.44
N ASP A 162 17.29 -12.93 4.95
CA ASP A 162 18.39 -12.15 4.37
C ASP A 162 18.06 -11.63 2.96
N ASP A 163 17.33 -12.42 2.18
CA ASP A 163 17.06 -12.14 0.76
C ASP A 163 15.77 -11.34 0.54
N THR A 164 14.93 -11.17 1.58
CA THR A 164 13.61 -10.55 1.45
C THR A 164 13.63 -9.08 1.85
N ALA A 165 13.17 -8.21 0.94
CA ALA A 165 12.81 -6.84 1.29
C ALA A 165 11.41 -6.81 1.91
N PHE A 166 11.33 -6.74 3.23
CA PHE A 166 10.06 -6.73 3.95
C PHE A 166 9.28 -5.44 3.71
N SER A 167 7.94 -5.56 3.66
CA SER A 167 7.03 -4.42 3.59
C SER A 167 7.14 -3.56 4.86
N ARG A 168 6.56 -2.36 4.80
CA ARG A 168 6.47 -1.51 5.98
C ARG A 168 5.58 -2.18 7.05
N GLU A 169 6.11 -2.32 8.27
CA GLU A 169 5.38 -2.89 9.42
C GLU A 169 4.79 -4.28 9.16
N PRO A 170 5.61 -5.27 8.76
CA PRO A 170 5.14 -6.64 8.55
C PRO A 170 4.74 -7.30 9.86
N TYR A 171 3.80 -8.23 9.81
CA TYR A 171 3.46 -9.10 10.94
C TYR A 171 4.18 -10.44 10.78
N PHE A 172 4.73 -10.96 11.88
CA PHE A 172 5.41 -12.25 11.88
C PHE A 172 4.68 -13.24 12.78
N LEU A 173 4.48 -14.45 12.28
CA LEU A 173 3.96 -15.59 13.04
C LEU A 173 5.00 -16.71 12.96
N LEU A 174 5.55 -17.08 14.12
CA LEU A 174 6.59 -18.09 14.24
C LEU A 174 5.93 -19.39 14.73
N ALA A 175 5.86 -20.38 13.85
CA ALA A 175 5.27 -21.70 14.11
C ALA A 175 6.18 -22.80 13.55
N THR A 176 7.51 -22.63 13.73
CA THR A 176 8.49 -23.58 13.21
C THR A 176 8.50 -24.87 14.02
N TYR A 177 9.09 -25.92 13.48
CA TYR A 177 9.15 -27.22 14.12
C TYR A 177 10.22 -27.36 15.22
N GLN A 178 11.07 -26.35 15.41
CA GLN A 178 12.11 -26.29 16.45
C GLN A 178 12.32 -24.88 16.96
N HIS A 179 12.39 -24.69 18.28
CA HIS A 179 12.65 -23.41 18.92
C HIS A 179 13.91 -22.68 18.47
N LYS A 180 14.93 -23.42 18.00
CA LYS A 180 16.16 -22.80 17.47
C LYS A 180 15.88 -21.96 16.21
N HIS A 181 14.92 -22.36 15.38
CA HIS A 181 14.54 -21.61 14.20
C HIS A 181 13.79 -20.35 14.57
N ASP A 182 12.87 -20.43 15.56
CA ASP A 182 12.17 -19.25 16.09
C ASP A 182 13.18 -18.22 16.60
N SER A 183 14.18 -18.66 17.39
CA SER A 183 15.25 -17.79 17.90
C SER A 183 16.09 -17.19 16.76
N THR A 184 16.37 -17.94 15.70
CA THR A 184 17.12 -17.45 14.53
C THR A 184 16.32 -16.34 13.82
N ILE A 185 15.03 -16.55 13.58
CA ILE A 185 14.16 -15.57 12.92
C ILE A 185 14.05 -14.30 13.76
N LEU A 186 13.80 -14.44 15.07
CA LEU A 186 13.75 -13.30 16.01
C LEU A 186 15.04 -12.47 15.97
N ASN A 187 16.20 -13.14 16.04
CA ASN A 187 17.49 -12.45 15.96
C ASN A 187 17.66 -11.70 14.64
N LYS A 188 17.19 -12.28 13.51
CA LYS A 188 17.23 -11.63 12.20
C LYS A 188 16.33 -10.40 12.15
N ILE A 189 15.12 -10.45 12.70
CA ILE A 189 14.22 -9.31 12.79
C ILE A 189 14.92 -8.13 13.49
N PHE A 190 15.60 -8.39 14.61
CA PHE A 190 16.36 -7.37 15.33
C PHE A 190 17.60 -6.89 14.55
N GLN A 191 18.40 -7.79 13.99
CA GLN A 191 19.61 -7.44 13.24
C GLN A 191 19.31 -6.59 12.00
N LEU A 192 18.23 -6.91 11.29
CA LEU A 192 17.77 -6.19 10.10
C LEU A 192 16.96 -4.92 10.45
N ASN A 193 16.80 -4.63 11.75
CA ASN A 193 16.03 -3.49 12.26
C ASN A 193 14.61 -3.38 11.64
N ILE A 194 13.94 -4.51 11.46
CA ILE A 194 12.61 -4.57 10.88
C ILE A 194 11.61 -4.07 11.92
N LYS A 195 10.93 -2.96 11.60
CA LYS A 195 9.85 -2.44 12.44
C LYS A 195 8.61 -3.29 12.22
N THR A 196 8.21 -4.04 13.23
CA THR A 196 7.01 -4.88 13.21
C THR A 196 6.08 -4.50 14.35
N PRO A 197 4.76 -4.41 14.13
CA PRO A 197 3.80 -4.15 15.20
C PRO A 197 3.53 -5.39 16.06
N TYR A 198 3.84 -6.59 15.56
CA TYR A 198 3.59 -7.85 16.26
C TYR A 198 4.48 -8.98 15.74
N ILE A 199 4.91 -9.84 16.68
CA ILE A 199 5.63 -11.11 16.45
C ILE A 199 4.93 -12.21 17.23
#